data_b3a44ca1288d58b0fd4b5c322e59592b
#
_entry.id   b3a44ca1288d58b0fd4b5c322e59592b
#
_cell.length_a   1.000
_cell.length_b   1.000
_cell.length_c   1.000
_cell.angle_alpha   90.00
_cell.angle_beta   90.00
_cell.angle_gamma   90.00
#
_symmetry.space_group_name_H-M   'P 1'
#
loop_
_entity.id
_entity.type
_entity.pdbx_description
1 polymer ?
#
loop_
_entity_poly.entity_id
_entity_poly.type
_entity_poly.pdbx_seq_one_letter_code
_entity_poly.pdbx_strand_id
1 'polypeptide(L)'
;MNQIVIGAAIPYIVAALIYFFRKARASMTLLVVAPLAMAACAIWAVVPDIPRALGMDGLYSRMANDPRSNIFFMHYTIDQLETDSILYTVVFVLMALSVFAVAWREVWLAEQEKAS
;
A
#
# COMPACT_ATOMS: atom_id res chain seq x y z
N MET A 1 -10.44 3.93 3.81
CA MET A 1 -9.00 4.10 4.09
C MET A 1 -8.30 2.80 4.50
N ASN A 2 -8.94 1.96 5.34
CA ASN A 2 -8.38 0.68 5.79
C ASN A 2 -8.02 -0.28 4.64
N GLN A 3 -8.86 -0.42 3.61
CA GLN A 3 -8.57 -1.26 2.44
C GLN A 3 -7.31 -0.78 1.70
N ILE A 4 -7.16 0.52 1.54
CA ILE A 4 -5.97 1.12 0.91
C ILE A 4 -4.72 0.79 1.72
N VAL A 5 -4.80 0.94 3.04
CA VAL A 5 -3.67 0.67 3.95
C VAL A 5 -3.29 -0.81 3.92
N ILE A 6 -4.27 -1.70 3.98
CA ILE A 6 -4.03 -3.16 3.95
C ILE A 6 -3.44 -3.57 2.61
N GLY A 7 -3.99 -3.07 1.49
CA GLY A 7 -3.44 -3.33 0.16
C GLY A 7 -2.00 -2.87 0.02
N ALA A 8 -1.70 -1.64 0.45
CA ALA A 8 -0.35 -1.09 0.39
C ALA A 8 0.62 -1.75 1.37
N ALA A 9 0.14 -2.24 2.53
CA ALA A 9 0.98 -2.85 3.56
C ALA A 9 1.65 -4.15 3.10
N ILE A 10 1.01 -4.92 2.23
CA ILE A 10 1.53 -6.21 1.76
C ILE A 10 2.86 -6.02 1.03
N PRO A 11 2.94 -5.25 -0.07
CA PRO A 11 4.22 -5.01 -0.73
C PRO A 11 5.19 -4.19 0.13
N TYR A 12 4.70 -3.32 1.01
CA TYR A 12 5.53 -2.59 1.96
C TYR A 12 6.27 -3.54 2.91
N ILE A 13 5.58 -4.52 3.49
CA ILE A 13 6.19 -5.51 4.39
C ILE A 13 7.23 -6.34 3.65
N VAL A 14 6.92 -6.79 2.43
CA VAL A 14 7.86 -7.56 1.60
C VAL A 14 9.11 -6.71 1.29
N ALA A 15 8.94 -5.46 0.91
CA ALA A 15 10.03 -4.55 0.64
C ALA A 15 10.88 -4.28 1.90
N ALA A 16 10.25 -4.11 3.05
CA ALA A 16 10.93 -3.91 4.33
C ALA A 16 11.78 -5.12 4.71
N LEU A 17 11.26 -6.34 4.53
CA LEU A 17 12.01 -7.57 4.78
C LEU A 17 13.23 -7.67 3.86
N ILE A 18 13.07 -7.38 2.56
CA ILE A 18 14.19 -7.37 1.61
C ILE A 18 15.24 -6.34 2.04
N TYR A 19 14.81 -5.15 2.45
CA TYR A 19 15.69 -4.08 2.90
C TYR A 19 16.53 -4.49 4.12
N PHE A 20 15.90 -5.10 5.13
CA PHE A 20 16.61 -5.58 6.31
C PHE A 20 17.54 -6.74 5.99
N PHE A 21 17.15 -7.69 5.16
CA PHE A 21 18.02 -8.78 4.72
C PHE A 21 19.23 -8.30 3.91
N ARG A 22 19.12 -7.14 3.28
CA ARG A 22 20.23 -6.49 2.55
C ARG A 22 21.03 -5.50 3.42
N LYS A 23 21.04 -5.70 4.71
CA LYS A 23 21.79 -4.86 5.68
C LYS A 23 21.43 -3.39 5.59
N ALA A 24 20.15 -3.10 5.51
CA ALA A 24 19.60 -1.74 5.40
C ALA A 24 20.11 -0.98 4.18
N ARG A 25 20.24 -1.66 3.04
CA ARG A 25 20.52 -1.05 1.73
C ARG A 25 19.41 -1.39 0.75
N ALA A 26 19.00 -0.40 -0.02
CA ALA A 26 17.97 -0.55 -1.06
C ALA A 26 18.58 -0.34 -2.45
N SER A 27 18.30 -1.26 -3.37
CA SER A 27 18.63 -1.09 -4.78
C SER A 27 17.71 -0.07 -5.44
N MET A 28 18.12 0.51 -6.55
CA MET A 28 17.24 1.38 -7.36
C MET A 28 15.96 0.65 -7.77
N THR A 29 16.06 -0.63 -8.12
CA THR A 29 14.89 -1.46 -8.44
C THR A 29 13.92 -1.52 -7.27
N LEU A 30 14.39 -1.77 -6.05
CA LEU A 30 13.52 -1.80 -4.87
C LEU A 30 12.86 -0.44 -4.61
N LEU A 31 13.60 0.65 -4.74
CA LEU A 31 13.09 2.02 -4.53
C LEU A 31 11.99 2.41 -5.52
N VAL A 32 12.01 1.86 -6.74
CA VAL A 32 11.00 2.13 -7.77
C VAL A 32 9.84 1.14 -7.66
N VAL A 33 10.13 -0.15 -7.55
CA VAL A 33 9.11 -1.20 -7.56
C VAL A 33 8.25 -1.19 -6.31
N ALA A 34 8.81 -0.93 -5.13
CA ALA A 34 8.05 -0.95 -3.88
C ALA A 34 6.88 0.05 -3.87
N PRO A 35 7.07 1.36 -4.13
CA PRO A 35 5.95 2.29 -4.15
C PRO A 35 4.95 2.01 -5.29
N LEU A 36 5.40 1.54 -6.45
CA LEU A 36 4.50 1.16 -7.55
C LEU A 36 3.66 -0.06 -7.17
N ALA A 37 4.24 -1.07 -6.53
CA ALA A 37 3.52 -2.23 -6.05
C ALA A 37 2.52 -1.84 -4.93
N MET A 38 2.90 -0.95 -4.02
CA MET A 38 2.01 -0.42 -2.99
C MET A 38 0.80 0.29 -3.61
N ALA A 39 1.02 1.14 -4.61
CA ALA A 39 -0.04 1.84 -5.32
C ALA A 39 -0.96 0.86 -6.06
N ALA A 40 -0.40 -0.10 -6.78
CA ALA A 40 -1.17 -1.11 -7.51
C ALA A 40 -2.03 -1.97 -6.58
N CYS A 41 -1.48 -2.43 -5.46
CA CYS A 41 -2.20 -3.21 -4.47
C CYS A 41 -3.27 -2.40 -3.73
N ALA A 42 -3.00 -1.12 -3.45
CA ALA A 42 -3.98 -0.21 -2.86
C ALA A 42 -5.19 0.00 -3.80
N ILE A 43 -4.93 0.22 -5.09
CA ILE A 43 -5.97 0.34 -6.12
C ILE A 43 -6.78 -0.96 -6.21
N TRP A 44 -6.10 -2.11 -6.27
CA TRP A 44 -6.77 -3.41 -6.31
C TRP A 44 -7.70 -3.61 -5.11
N ALA A 45 -7.27 -3.23 -3.92
CA ALA A 45 -8.07 -3.37 -2.70
C ALA A 45 -9.36 -2.55 -2.71
N VAL A 46 -9.39 -1.43 -3.44
CA VAL A 46 -10.58 -0.57 -3.54
C VAL A 46 -11.39 -0.74 -4.81
N VAL A 47 -11.05 -1.72 -5.67
CA VAL A 47 -11.82 -1.99 -6.89
C VAL A 47 -13.32 -2.12 -6.65
N PRO A 48 -13.81 -2.82 -5.61
CA PRO A 48 -15.25 -2.91 -5.34
C PRO A 48 -15.93 -1.58 -5.01
N ASP A 49 -15.18 -0.56 -4.58
CA ASP A 49 -15.70 0.77 -4.27
C ASP A 49 -15.77 1.70 -5.48
N ILE A 50 -15.09 1.37 -6.57
CA ILE A 50 -15.04 2.20 -7.79
C ILE A 50 -16.43 2.45 -8.38
N PRO A 51 -17.34 1.47 -8.49
CA PRO A 51 -18.68 1.72 -9.01
C PRO A 51 -19.46 2.79 -8.23
N ARG A 52 -19.26 2.86 -6.91
CA ARG A 52 -19.88 3.91 -6.08
C ARG A 52 -19.37 5.30 -6.46
N ALA A 53 -18.07 5.44 -6.66
CA ALA A 53 -17.45 6.71 -7.08
C ALA A 53 -17.92 7.16 -8.46
N LEU A 54 -18.32 6.22 -9.32
CA LEU A 54 -18.83 6.47 -10.67
C LEU A 54 -20.38 6.61 -10.72
N GLY A 55 -21.06 6.60 -9.56
CA GLY A 55 -22.52 6.68 -9.49
C GLY A 55 -23.27 5.41 -9.90
N MET A 56 -22.57 4.27 -9.93
CA MET A 56 -23.16 2.97 -10.29
C MET A 56 -23.60 2.20 -9.04
N ASP A 57 -24.58 2.72 -8.31
CA ASP A 57 -24.97 2.23 -6.99
C ASP A 57 -25.45 0.77 -7.01
N GLY A 58 -26.14 0.34 -8.06
CA GLY A 58 -26.61 -1.04 -8.20
C GLY A 58 -25.47 -2.05 -8.31
N LEU A 59 -24.44 -1.73 -9.09
CA LEU A 59 -23.23 -2.55 -9.20
C LEU A 59 -22.44 -2.54 -7.89
N TYR A 60 -22.29 -1.38 -7.28
CA TYR A 60 -21.65 -1.25 -5.96
C TYR A 60 -22.32 -2.16 -4.92
N SER A 61 -23.65 -2.12 -4.80
CA SER A 61 -24.39 -2.94 -3.85
C SER A 61 -24.18 -4.45 -4.08
N ARG A 62 -24.14 -4.89 -5.34
CA ARG A 62 -23.86 -6.28 -5.69
C ARG A 62 -22.45 -6.70 -5.24
N MET A 63 -21.44 -5.88 -5.55
CA MET A 63 -20.05 -6.19 -5.18
C MET A 63 -19.83 -6.12 -3.68
N ALA A 64 -20.39 -5.15 -2.99
CA ALA A 64 -20.24 -4.97 -1.55
C ALA A 64 -20.85 -6.13 -0.73
N ASN A 65 -21.91 -6.75 -1.24
CA ASN A 65 -22.61 -7.86 -0.57
C ASN A 65 -22.19 -9.25 -1.07
N ASP A 66 -21.22 -9.33 -1.98
CA ASP A 66 -20.73 -10.60 -2.53
C ASP A 66 -19.47 -11.06 -1.80
N PRO A 67 -19.50 -12.23 -1.10
CA PRO A 67 -18.30 -12.77 -0.44
C PRO A 67 -17.12 -13.01 -1.39
N ARG A 68 -17.36 -13.15 -2.70
CA ARG A 68 -16.28 -13.28 -3.71
C ARG A 68 -15.43 -12.03 -3.83
N SER A 69 -15.90 -10.88 -3.35
CA SER A 69 -15.11 -9.65 -3.27
C SER A 69 -13.89 -9.76 -2.34
N ASN A 70 -13.76 -10.83 -1.56
CA ASN A 70 -12.56 -11.11 -0.78
C ASN A 70 -11.29 -11.32 -1.62
N ILE A 71 -11.38 -11.57 -2.93
CA ILE A 71 -10.22 -11.58 -3.82
C ILE A 71 -9.51 -10.21 -3.89
N PHE A 72 -10.21 -9.14 -3.52
CA PHE A 72 -9.65 -7.78 -3.41
C PHE A 72 -9.12 -7.52 -1.98
N PHE A 73 -8.16 -8.32 -1.54
CA PHE A 73 -7.55 -8.25 -0.20
C PHE A 73 -8.59 -8.32 0.93
N MET A 74 -9.47 -9.31 0.86
CA MET A 74 -10.51 -9.55 1.86
C MET A 74 -11.48 -8.36 2.03
N HIS A 75 -11.73 -7.62 0.95
CA HIS A 75 -12.57 -6.42 0.97
C HIS A 75 -13.93 -6.65 1.65
N TYR A 76 -14.63 -7.72 1.28
CA TYR A 76 -15.92 -8.07 1.88
C TYR A 76 -15.83 -8.26 3.39
N THR A 77 -14.85 -9.01 3.86
CA THR A 77 -14.65 -9.28 5.30
C THR A 77 -14.28 -8.00 6.04
N ILE A 78 -13.40 -7.18 5.47
CA ILE A 78 -12.98 -5.90 6.06
C ILE A 78 -14.17 -4.95 6.17
N ASP A 79 -15.02 -4.84 5.14
CA ASP A 79 -16.23 -4.02 5.18
C ASP A 79 -17.21 -4.43 6.29
N GLN A 80 -17.33 -5.73 6.57
CA GLN A 80 -18.18 -6.22 7.65
C GLN A 80 -17.64 -5.87 9.05
N LEU A 81 -16.32 -5.73 9.16
CA LEU A 81 -15.62 -5.48 10.42
C LEU A 81 -15.18 -4.02 10.57
N GLU A 82 -15.47 -3.18 9.58
CA GLU A 82 -14.93 -1.84 9.49
C GLU A 82 -15.37 -0.94 10.64
N THR A 83 -14.37 -0.35 11.31
CA THR A 83 -14.53 0.86 12.11
C THR A 83 -13.68 1.93 11.47
N ASP A 84 -14.28 3.07 11.11
CA ASP A 84 -13.53 4.24 10.65
C ASP A 84 -12.59 4.72 11.75
N SER A 85 -11.31 4.43 11.59
CA SER A 85 -10.28 4.81 12.55
C SER A 85 -9.22 5.68 11.89
N ILE A 86 -8.88 6.79 12.55
CA ILE A 86 -7.75 7.63 12.16
C ILE A 86 -6.42 6.87 12.19
N LEU A 87 -6.37 5.74 12.90
CA LEU A 87 -5.20 4.88 12.97
C LEU A 87 -4.73 4.43 11.58
N TYR A 88 -5.66 4.08 10.69
CA TYR A 88 -5.31 3.68 9.31
C TYR A 88 -4.65 4.80 8.53
N THR A 89 -5.13 6.02 8.71
CA THR A 89 -4.50 7.20 8.09
C THR A 89 -3.10 7.44 8.63
N VAL A 90 -2.91 7.32 9.94
CA VAL A 90 -1.60 7.45 10.58
C VAL A 90 -0.63 6.39 10.07
N VAL A 91 -1.06 5.13 10.00
CA VAL A 91 -0.23 4.04 9.47
C VAL A 91 0.16 4.29 8.01
N PHE A 92 -0.77 4.74 7.18
CA PHE A 92 -0.49 5.09 5.78
C PHE A 92 0.56 6.19 5.66
N VAL A 93 0.41 7.27 6.43
CA VAL A 93 1.39 8.37 6.46
C VAL A 93 2.76 7.89 6.92
N LEU A 94 2.83 7.06 7.95
CA LEU A 94 4.09 6.49 8.44
C LEU A 94 4.76 5.60 7.39
N MET A 95 3.99 4.78 6.67
CA MET A 95 4.52 3.98 5.56
C MET A 95 5.10 4.87 4.46
N ALA A 96 4.37 5.89 4.04
CA ALA A 96 4.83 6.84 3.02
C ALA A 96 6.09 7.58 3.44
N LEU A 97 6.14 8.09 4.68
CA LEU A 97 7.30 8.79 5.22
C LEU A 97 8.52 7.87 5.32
N SER A 98 8.34 6.60 5.70
CA SER A 98 9.44 5.65 5.78
C SER A 98 10.03 5.32 4.40
N VAL A 99 9.19 5.17 3.38
CA VAL A 99 9.64 4.99 1.99
C VAL A 99 10.44 6.21 1.51
N PHE A 100 9.95 7.40 1.79
CA PHE A 100 10.67 8.64 1.48
C PHE A 100 12.01 8.74 2.21
N ALA A 101 12.04 8.41 3.50
CA ALA A 101 13.26 8.46 4.31
C ALA A 101 14.34 7.50 3.78
N VAL A 102 13.96 6.29 3.40
CA VAL A 102 14.87 5.32 2.81
C VAL A 102 15.38 5.81 1.45
N ALA A 103 14.52 6.33 0.60
CA ALA A 103 14.91 6.87 -0.70
C ALA A 103 15.89 8.04 -0.54
N TRP A 104 15.61 8.96 0.38
CA TRP A 104 16.50 10.09 0.70
C TRP A 104 17.86 9.60 1.19
N ARG A 105 17.86 8.64 2.11
CA ARG A 105 19.10 8.04 2.64
C ARG A 105 19.96 7.43 1.53
N GLU A 106 19.35 6.67 0.61
CA GLU A 106 20.07 6.04 -0.49
C GLU A 106 20.68 7.08 -1.45
N VAL A 107 19.94 8.15 -1.74
CA VAL A 107 20.48 9.26 -2.55
C VAL A 107 21.68 9.91 -1.85
N TRP A 108 21.53 10.19 -0.56
CA TRP A 108 22.61 10.78 0.24
C TRP A 108 23.86 9.89 0.28
N LEU A 109 23.70 8.58 0.48
CA LEU A 109 24.82 7.64 0.47
C LEU A 109 25.49 7.56 -0.90
N ALA A 110 24.71 7.57 -1.99
CA ALA A 110 25.23 7.57 -3.34
C ALA A 110 26.07 8.84 -3.64
N GLU A 111 25.66 9.99 -3.12
CA GLU A 111 26.44 11.23 -3.23
C GLU A 111 27.75 11.15 -2.45
N GLN A 112 27.75 10.57 -1.26
CA GLN A 112 28.95 10.35 -0.46
C GLN A 112 29.95 9.43 -1.19
N GLU A 113 29.47 8.35 -1.79
CA GLU A 113 30.32 7.41 -2.56
C GLU A 113 30.96 8.08 -3.78
N LYS A 114 30.26 9.01 -4.43
CA LYS A 114 30.83 9.79 -5.55
C LYS A 114 31.87 10.81 -5.12
N ALA A 115 31.78 11.34 -3.92
CA ALA A 115 32.69 12.35 -3.39
C ALA A 115 33.97 11.74 -2.82
N SER A 116 34.02 10.44 -2.56
CA SER A 116 35.21 9.70 -2.11
C SER A 116 35.94 9.06 -3.31
#